data_7d0df26d8df152ab5c167b0c0427c641
#
_entry.id   7d0df26d8df152ab5c167b0c0427c641
#
_cell.length_a   1.000
_cell.length_b   1.000
_cell.length_c   1.000
_cell.angle_alpha   90.00
_cell.angle_beta   90.00
_cell.angle_gamma   90.00
#
_symmetry.space_group_name_H-M   'P 1'
#
loop_
_entity.id
_entity.type
_entity.pdbx_description
1 polymer ?
#
loop_
_entity_poly.entity_id
_entity_poly.type
_entity_poly.pdbx_seq_one_letter_code
_entity_poly.pdbx_strand_id
1 'polypeptide(L)'
;MKRFILIILVVSVLIVTVFAEESVVIKRENTHFRQGPGSYYPLIGMLQKGVQVAVVGTQSGWMNIQCAGQIGWISENAVIASDEPTGSILTGSISVNGSMMISRASASGAVKGFAQKFVNFHDGDPAFIEQYDVELFTPAEFQRFRQETFRGRDPDKIRKRYKRIKSENTDHSISLQDEKIGLAAASRIAASGLVANQSQLKYINLVGNIVLENTDMYDYPFKFYILKDSRPSAYAIPNGMIFVTSGLLELLQDEAELAVILAHEISHVVQKHGAEEIAKRKTMIVADEGFNELDQEIVTEDTIADELDLIALNCYETATKR
;
A
#
# COMPACT_ATOMS: atom_id res chain seq x y z
N MET A 1 -83.30 -8.99 0.05
CA MET A 1 -82.22 -8.04 -0.22
C MET A 1 -80.89 -8.71 0.18
N LYS A 2 -80.18 -9.28 -0.82
CA LYS A 2 -78.89 -9.97 -0.59
C LYS A 2 -77.77 -8.98 -0.94
N ARG A 3 -76.96 -8.59 0.07
CA ARG A 3 -75.79 -7.75 -0.13
C ARG A 3 -74.62 -8.61 -0.53
N PHE A 4 -74.15 -8.42 -1.80
CA PHE A 4 -72.86 -8.97 -2.26
C PHE A 4 -71.71 -8.10 -1.72
N ILE A 5 -70.87 -8.68 -0.92
CA ILE A 5 -69.60 -8.07 -0.51
C ILE A 5 -68.55 -8.50 -1.54
N LEU A 6 -68.07 -7.54 -2.32
CA LEU A 6 -66.99 -7.72 -3.28
C LEU A 6 -65.65 -7.57 -2.53
N ILE A 7 -64.95 -8.67 -2.30
CA ILE A 7 -63.60 -8.65 -1.71
C ILE A 7 -62.64 -8.43 -2.87
N ILE A 8 -62.06 -7.23 -2.95
CA ILE A 8 -60.95 -6.91 -3.86
C ILE A 8 -59.69 -7.38 -3.20
N LEU A 9 -59.13 -8.47 -3.72
CA LEU A 9 -57.80 -8.99 -3.35
C LEU A 9 -56.73 -8.14 -4.06
N VAL A 10 -56.10 -7.19 -3.35
CA VAL A 10 -54.97 -6.43 -3.87
C VAL A 10 -53.75 -7.32 -3.77
N VAL A 11 -53.37 -7.98 -4.84
CA VAL A 11 -52.08 -8.65 -4.96
C VAL A 11 -51.01 -7.58 -5.22
N SER A 12 -50.32 -7.17 -4.17
CA SER A 12 -49.09 -6.35 -4.29
C SER A 12 -48.00 -7.20 -4.90
N VAL A 13 -47.79 -7.08 -6.20
CA VAL A 13 -46.58 -7.63 -6.85
C VAL A 13 -45.42 -6.83 -6.39
N LEU A 14 -44.62 -7.40 -5.49
CA LEU A 14 -43.32 -6.86 -5.11
C LEU A 14 -42.42 -7.06 -6.34
N ILE A 15 -42.26 -6.01 -7.14
CA ILE A 15 -41.25 -5.98 -8.19
C ILE A 15 -39.92 -5.86 -7.49
N VAL A 16 -39.25 -6.98 -7.23
CA VAL A 16 -37.84 -7.01 -6.89
C VAL A 16 -37.09 -6.59 -8.17
N THR A 17 -36.77 -5.32 -8.26
CA THR A 17 -35.81 -4.86 -9.27
C THR A 17 -34.47 -5.46 -8.91
N VAL A 18 -34.10 -6.52 -9.60
CA VAL A 18 -32.74 -7.03 -9.60
C VAL A 18 -31.90 -5.97 -10.32
N PHE A 19 -31.31 -5.06 -9.55
CA PHE A 19 -30.23 -4.25 -10.09
C PHE A 19 -29.12 -5.23 -10.45
N ALA A 20 -28.71 -5.23 -11.72
CA ALA A 20 -27.48 -5.91 -12.10
C ALA A 20 -26.36 -5.28 -11.27
N GLU A 21 -25.84 -6.01 -10.30
CA GLU A 21 -24.67 -5.56 -9.53
C GLU A 21 -23.50 -5.45 -10.52
N GLU A 22 -22.99 -4.25 -10.69
CA GLU A 22 -21.79 -4.01 -11.46
C GLU A 22 -20.65 -4.80 -10.83
N SER A 23 -19.97 -5.63 -11.61
CA SER A 23 -18.82 -6.38 -11.14
C SER A 23 -17.55 -5.92 -11.83
N VAL A 24 -16.45 -5.99 -11.10
CA VAL A 24 -15.12 -5.63 -11.58
C VAL A 24 -14.12 -6.72 -11.25
N VAL A 25 -13.03 -6.77 -12.00
CA VAL A 25 -11.94 -7.73 -11.79
C VAL A 25 -10.73 -6.99 -11.27
N ILE A 26 -10.10 -7.53 -10.22
CA ILE A 26 -8.85 -7.03 -9.66
C ILE A 26 -7.73 -7.26 -10.69
N LYS A 27 -7.04 -6.19 -11.11
CA LYS A 27 -5.92 -6.25 -12.06
C LYS A 27 -4.54 -6.22 -11.42
N ARG A 28 -4.45 -5.75 -10.18
CA ARG A 28 -3.20 -5.65 -9.43
C ARG A 28 -3.02 -6.83 -8.48
N GLU A 29 -1.79 -7.27 -8.31
CA GLU A 29 -1.44 -8.15 -7.21
C GLU A 29 -1.46 -7.38 -5.88
N ASN A 30 -1.84 -8.05 -4.79
CA ASN A 30 -1.87 -7.49 -3.43
C ASN A 30 -2.67 -6.17 -3.31
N THR A 31 -3.84 -6.11 -3.94
CA THR A 31 -4.73 -4.95 -3.82
C THR A 31 -5.23 -4.78 -2.39
N HIS A 32 -4.95 -3.64 -1.77
CA HIS A 32 -5.35 -3.34 -0.40
C HIS A 32 -6.86 -3.16 -0.28
N PHE A 33 -7.48 -4.03 0.50
CA PHE A 33 -8.90 -3.99 0.86
C PHE A 33 -9.05 -3.40 2.27
N ARG A 34 -9.72 -2.25 2.39
CA ARG A 34 -9.72 -1.41 3.59
C ARG A 34 -11.11 -1.14 4.14
N GLN A 35 -11.18 -0.70 5.40
CA GLN A 35 -12.43 -0.34 6.07
C GLN A 35 -13.03 0.98 5.55
N GLY A 36 -12.28 1.81 4.85
CA GLY A 36 -12.75 3.10 4.35
C GLY A 36 -11.95 3.61 3.14
N PRO A 37 -12.43 4.70 2.51
CA PRO A 37 -11.85 5.26 1.29
C PRO A 37 -10.61 6.12 1.58
N GLY A 38 -9.48 5.49 1.87
CA GLY A 38 -8.20 6.14 2.14
C GLY A 38 -7.13 5.15 2.55
N SER A 39 -5.86 5.41 2.19
CA SER A 39 -4.70 4.59 2.58
C SER A 39 -4.52 4.50 4.10
N TYR A 40 -5.03 5.47 4.83
CA TYR A 40 -4.99 5.61 6.28
C TYR A 40 -6.11 4.86 7.03
N TYR A 41 -7.05 4.23 6.31
CA TYR A 41 -8.02 3.34 6.95
C TYR A 41 -7.41 1.96 7.19
N PRO A 42 -7.82 1.28 8.29
CA PRO A 42 -7.33 -0.04 8.62
C PRO A 42 -7.50 -1.04 7.45
N LEU A 43 -6.48 -1.85 7.25
CA LEU A 43 -6.48 -2.91 6.25
C LEU A 43 -7.36 -4.07 6.74
N ILE A 44 -8.30 -4.54 5.91
CA ILE A 44 -9.06 -5.77 6.11
C ILE A 44 -8.23 -6.97 5.61
N GLY A 45 -7.65 -6.84 4.41
CA GLY A 45 -6.83 -7.85 3.76
C GLY A 45 -6.32 -7.39 2.40
N MET A 46 -5.70 -8.30 1.66
CA MET A 46 -5.20 -8.06 0.32
C MET A 46 -5.90 -8.98 -0.68
N LEU A 47 -6.45 -8.40 -1.76
CA LEU A 47 -7.10 -9.14 -2.84
C LEU A 47 -6.08 -9.46 -3.93
N GLN A 48 -6.15 -10.69 -4.44
CA GLN A 48 -5.27 -11.15 -5.49
C GLN A 48 -5.78 -10.72 -6.87
N LYS A 49 -4.87 -10.64 -7.84
CA LYS A 49 -5.18 -10.42 -9.24
C LYS A 49 -6.15 -11.49 -9.77
N GLY A 50 -7.12 -11.07 -10.58
CA GLY A 50 -8.12 -11.95 -11.19
C GLY A 50 -9.36 -12.19 -10.30
N VAL A 51 -9.37 -11.73 -9.05
CA VAL A 51 -10.54 -11.82 -8.18
C VAL A 51 -11.64 -10.91 -8.73
N GLN A 52 -12.85 -11.46 -8.89
CA GLN A 52 -14.04 -10.70 -9.27
C GLN A 52 -14.81 -10.29 -8.03
N VAL A 53 -15.22 -9.01 -7.97
CA VAL A 53 -15.91 -8.43 -6.81
C VAL A 53 -17.12 -7.63 -7.26
N ALA A 54 -18.16 -7.61 -6.43
CA ALA A 54 -19.37 -6.81 -6.67
C ALA A 54 -19.15 -5.36 -6.18
N VAL A 55 -19.55 -4.39 -7.00
CA VAL A 55 -19.44 -2.96 -6.68
C VAL A 55 -20.68 -2.52 -5.94
N VAL A 56 -20.50 -1.90 -4.78
CA VAL A 56 -21.56 -1.34 -3.95
C VAL A 56 -21.69 0.18 -4.19
N GLY A 57 -20.59 0.85 -4.50
CA GLY A 57 -20.57 2.29 -4.78
C GLY A 57 -19.17 2.83 -5.02
N THR A 58 -19.07 4.13 -5.33
CA THR A 58 -17.79 4.80 -5.58
C THR A 58 -17.70 6.14 -4.85
N GLN A 59 -16.50 6.53 -4.43
CA GLN A 59 -16.24 7.82 -3.78
C GLN A 59 -14.80 8.27 -4.02
N SER A 60 -14.61 9.38 -4.70
CA SER A 60 -13.31 10.10 -4.80
C SER A 60 -12.10 9.22 -5.19
N GLY A 61 -12.26 8.32 -6.18
CA GLY A 61 -11.21 7.41 -6.64
C GLY A 61 -11.15 6.10 -5.86
N TRP A 62 -12.12 5.87 -4.97
CA TRP A 62 -12.27 4.64 -4.21
C TRP A 62 -13.56 3.93 -4.59
N MET A 63 -13.50 2.63 -4.64
CA MET A 63 -14.62 1.74 -4.95
C MET A 63 -14.99 0.95 -3.69
N ASN A 64 -16.25 1.07 -3.27
CA ASN A 64 -16.81 0.23 -2.23
C ASN A 64 -17.24 -1.09 -2.86
N ILE A 65 -16.73 -2.18 -2.34
CA ILE A 65 -16.95 -3.52 -2.90
C ILE A 65 -17.41 -4.51 -1.83
N GLN A 66 -18.04 -5.57 -2.28
CA GLN A 66 -18.31 -6.75 -1.46
C GLN A 66 -17.43 -7.91 -1.92
N CYS A 67 -16.68 -8.49 -0.98
CA CYS A 67 -15.82 -9.65 -1.19
C CYS A 67 -15.87 -10.58 0.01
N ALA A 68 -16.06 -11.89 -0.20
CA ALA A 68 -16.09 -12.91 0.85
C ALA A 68 -17.00 -12.58 2.05
N GLY A 69 -18.16 -11.95 1.78
CA GLY A 69 -19.13 -11.56 2.82
C GLY A 69 -18.75 -10.30 3.61
N GLN A 70 -17.65 -9.63 3.26
CA GLN A 70 -17.21 -8.38 3.84
C GLN A 70 -17.41 -7.22 2.87
N ILE A 71 -17.73 -6.04 3.40
CA ILE A 71 -17.82 -4.79 2.65
C ILE A 71 -16.62 -3.92 3.01
N GLY A 72 -15.98 -3.35 1.99
CA GLY A 72 -14.84 -2.47 2.20
C GLY A 72 -14.47 -1.71 0.93
N TRP A 73 -13.31 -1.11 0.92
CA TRP A 73 -12.88 -0.15 -0.09
C TRP A 73 -11.57 -0.58 -0.74
N ILE A 74 -11.51 -0.41 -2.06
CA ILE A 74 -10.31 -0.59 -2.88
C ILE A 74 -10.12 0.64 -3.77
N SER A 75 -8.91 0.80 -4.32
CA SER A 75 -8.62 1.83 -5.31
C SER A 75 -9.34 1.53 -6.64
N GLU A 76 -9.93 2.55 -7.27
CA GLU A 76 -10.43 2.44 -8.65
C GLU A 76 -9.30 2.09 -9.65
N ASN A 77 -8.05 2.46 -9.34
CA ASN A 77 -6.90 2.11 -10.16
C ASN A 77 -6.54 0.61 -10.10
N ALA A 78 -7.12 -0.16 -9.18
CA ALA A 78 -6.80 -1.57 -8.99
C ALA A 78 -7.69 -2.52 -9.81
N VAL A 79 -8.67 -2.01 -10.56
CA VAL A 79 -9.67 -2.81 -11.24
C VAL A 79 -9.76 -2.55 -12.74
N ILE A 80 -10.35 -3.51 -13.44
CA ILE A 80 -10.87 -3.36 -14.82
C ILE A 80 -12.34 -3.78 -14.84
N ALA A 81 -13.11 -3.27 -15.81
CA ALA A 81 -14.49 -3.69 -16.00
C ALA A 81 -14.55 -5.21 -16.25
N SER A 82 -15.55 -5.88 -15.70
CA SER A 82 -15.84 -7.27 -16.00
C SER A 82 -16.79 -7.33 -17.20
N ASP A 83 -16.44 -8.10 -18.20
CA ASP A 83 -17.32 -8.33 -19.37
C ASP A 83 -18.43 -9.33 -19.06
N GLU A 84 -18.43 -9.97 -17.88
CA GLU A 84 -19.43 -10.96 -17.47
C GLU A 84 -20.43 -10.38 -16.46
N PRO A 85 -21.75 -10.57 -16.68
CA PRO A 85 -22.78 -10.14 -15.72
C PRO A 85 -22.75 -11.01 -14.45
N THR A 86 -22.83 -10.35 -13.31
CA THR A 86 -22.66 -10.88 -11.94
C THR A 86 -23.69 -11.92 -11.48
N GLY A 87 -24.62 -12.32 -12.34
CA GLY A 87 -25.73 -13.24 -11.99
C GLY A 87 -25.33 -14.61 -11.43
N SER A 88 -24.06 -14.96 -11.45
CA SER A 88 -23.50 -16.25 -11.03
C SER A 88 -22.87 -16.26 -9.63
N ILE A 89 -22.68 -15.09 -9.01
CA ILE A 89 -21.85 -14.98 -7.78
C ILE A 89 -22.64 -15.28 -6.50
N LEU A 90 -23.98 -15.16 -6.53
CA LEU A 90 -24.81 -15.29 -5.32
C LEU A 90 -25.13 -16.73 -4.89
N THR A 91 -24.91 -17.73 -5.73
CA THR A 91 -25.31 -19.13 -5.43
C THR A 91 -24.27 -20.20 -5.78
N GLY A 92 -23.17 -19.86 -6.40
CA GLY A 92 -22.11 -20.78 -6.74
C GLY A 92 -20.90 -20.60 -5.81
N SER A 93 -20.52 -21.65 -5.09
CA SER A 93 -19.17 -21.78 -4.57
C SER A 93 -18.20 -21.56 -5.74
N ILE A 94 -17.64 -20.34 -5.86
CA ILE A 94 -16.50 -20.12 -6.74
C ILE A 94 -15.40 -20.98 -6.14
N SER A 95 -15.18 -22.13 -6.74
CA SER A 95 -14.01 -22.95 -6.47
C SER A 95 -12.79 -22.20 -7.00
N VAL A 96 -12.33 -21.24 -6.22
CA VAL A 96 -11.05 -20.61 -6.44
C VAL A 96 -10.03 -21.50 -5.75
N ASN A 97 -9.29 -22.27 -6.51
CA ASN A 97 -8.05 -22.88 -6.06
C ASN A 97 -7.07 -21.74 -5.74
N GLY A 98 -7.08 -21.30 -4.50
CA GLY A 98 -6.25 -20.21 -4.01
C GLY A 98 -7.04 -19.26 -3.11
N SER A 99 -6.44 -18.78 -2.07
CA SER A 99 -7.01 -17.79 -1.14
C SER A 99 -7.36 -16.51 -1.89
N MET A 100 -8.64 -16.19 -2.05
CA MET A 100 -9.11 -14.94 -2.69
C MET A 100 -8.56 -13.69 -2.00
N MET A 101 -8.27 -13.81 -0.72
CA MET A 101 -7.80 -12.72 0.12
C MET A 101 -6.72 -13.24 1.08
N ILE A 102 -5.57 -12.56 1.07
CA ILE A 102 -4.53 -12.76 2.07
C ILE A 102 -4.87 -11.92 3.29
N SER A 103 -4.93 -12.54 4.46
CA SER A 103 -5.17 -11.80 5.69
C SER A 103 -4.01 -10.84 6.00
N ARG A 104 -4.31 -9.73 6.67
CA ARG A 104 -3.27 -8.78 7.16
C ARG A 104 -2.17 -9.51 7.95
N ALA A 105 -2.56 -10.42 8.84
CA ALA A 105 -1.60 -11.14 9.69
C ALA A 105 -0.66 -12.04 8.87
N SER A 106 -1.17 -12.72 7.85
CA SER A 106 -0.34 -13.59 6.98
C SER A 106 0.65 -12.77 6.15
N ALA A 107 0.20 -11.65 5.57
CA ALA A 107 1.07 -10.77 4.79
C ALA A 107 2.16 -10.13 5.66
N SER A 108 1.78 -9.55 6.81
CA SER A 108 2.73 -8.96 7.76
C SER A 108 3.72 -10.00 8.28
N GLY A 109 3.26 -11.23 8.60
CA GLY A 109 4.13 -12.31 9.06
C GLY A 109 5.19 -12.72 8.05
N ALA A 110 4.84 -12.80 6.75
CA ALA A 110 5.78 -13.14 5.69
C ALA A 110 6.85 -12.04 5.50
N VAL A 111 6.43 -10.78 5.54
CA VAL A 111 7.33 -9.62 5.41
C VAL A 111 8.28 -9.52 6.60
N LYS A 112 7.75 -9.63 7.82
CA LYS A 112 8.56 -9.63 9.06
C LYS A 112 9.55 -10.79 9.10
N GLY A 113 9.12 -12.00 8.73
CA GLY A 113 9.96 -13.19 8.74
C GLY A 113 11.18 -13.07 7.81
N PHE A 114 10.99 -12.49 6.62
CA PHE A 114 12.10 -12.20 5.70
C PHE A 114 13.05 -11.15 6.29
N ALA A 115 12.52 -10.01 6.73
CA ALA A 115 13.33 -8.93 7.29
C ALA A 115 14.11 -9.39 8.56
N GLN A 116 13.51 -10.26 9.37
CA GLN A 116 14.15 -10.83 10.56
C GLN A 116 15.34 -11.73 10.19
N LYS A 117 15.23 -12.54 9.13
CA LYS A 117 16.38 -13.30 8.62
C LYS A 117 17.51 -12.36 8.21
N PHE A 118 17.19 -11.28 7.51
CA PHE A 118 18.16 -10.29 7.07
C PHE A 118 18.91 -9.66 8.27
N VAL A 119 18.19 -9.23 9.30
CA VAL A 119 18.77 -8.61 10.52
C VAL A 119 19.71 -9.55 11.26
N ASN A 120 19.48 -10.87 11.22
CA ASN A 120 20.38 -11.85 11.83
C ASN A 120 21.76 -11.93 11.16
N PHE A 121 21.88 -11.51 9.90
CA PHE A 121 23.14 -11.50 9.15
C PHE A 121 23.73 -10.09 8.96
N HIS A 122 22.94 -9.04 9.16
CA HIS A 122 23.31 -7.65 8.93
C HIS A 122 22.80 -6.77 10.08
N ASP A 123 23.52 -5.68 10.36
CA ASP A 123 23.20 -4.73 11.44
C ASP A 123 21.87 -3.98 11.17
N GLY A 124 20.73 -4.58 11.49
CA GLY A 124 19.41 -3.99 11.42
C GLY A 124 18.79 -3.77 12.80
N ASP A 125 17.64 -3.08 12.85
CA ASP A 125 16.86 -2.87 14.07
C ASP A 125 15.68 -3.84 14.17
N PRO A 126 15.74 -4.90 15.00
CA PRO A 126 14.65 -5.85 15.18
C PRO A 126 13.40 -5.20 15.77
N ALA A 127 13.54 -4.19 16.63
CA ALA A 127 12.40 -3.50 17.24
C ALA A 127 11.63 -2.69 16.20
N PHE A 128 12.32 -2.15 15.21
CA PHE A 128 11.68 -1.49 14.07
C PHE A 128 10.81 -2.47 13.28
N ILE A 129 11.31 -3.67 12.99
CA ILE A 129 10.57 -4.71 12.27
C ILE A 129 9.27 -5.07 12.99
N GLU A 130 9.29 -5.19 14.32
CA GLU A 130 8.09 -5.52 15.10
C GLU A 130 7.04 -4.42 15.06
N GLN A 131 7.43 -3.17 14.88
CA GLN A 131 6.56 -1.99 15.00
C GLN A 131 6.20 -1.35 13.66
N TYR A 132 6.73 -1.83 12.53
CA TYR A 132 6.57 -1.12 11.25
C TYR A 132 5.11 -0.99 10.80
N ASP A 133 4.21 -1.90 11.20
CA ASP A 133 2.79 -1.92 10.82
C ASP A 133 1.86 -1.24 11.84
N VAL A 134 2.42 -0.59 12.87
CA VAL A 134 1.64 0.17 13.85
C VAL A 134 1.05 1.43 13.20
N GLU A 135 -0.24 1.67 13.45
CA GLU A 135 -0.95 2.87 13.00
C GLU A 135 -0.53 4.07 13.86
N LEU A 136 -0.11 5.16 13.24
CA LEU A 136 0.39 6.36 13.91
C LEU A 136 -0.68 7.40 14.22
N PHE A 137 -1.82 7.32 13.54
CA PHE A 137 -2.98 8.19 13.71
C PHE A 137 -4.25 7.47 13.27
N THR A 138 -5.38 7.94 13.75
CA THR A 138 -6.71 7.43 13.37
C THR A 138 -7.22 8.12 12.11
N PRO A 139 -8.16 7.51 11.36
CA PRO A 139 -8.83 8.17 10.24
C PRO A 139 -9.48 9.51 10.61
N ALA A 140 -10.06 9.61 11.81
CA ALA A 140 -10.67 10.85 12.29
C ALA A 140 -9.64 11.97 12.50
N GLU A 141 -8.46 11.64 13.02
CA GLU A 141 -7.36 12.59 13.19
C GLU A 141 -6.84 13.09 11.85
N PHE A 142 -6.69 12.19 10.86
CA PHE A 142 -6.29 12.58 9.51
C PHE A 142 -7.32 13.51 8.86
N GLN A 143 -8.62 13.17 8.94
CA GLN A 143 -9.68 14.01 8.38
C GLN A 143 -9.73 15.39 9.01
N ARG A 144 -9.51 15.50 10.33
CA ARG A 144 -9.41 16.79 11.03
C ARG A 144 -8.21 17.59 10.51
N PHE A 145 -7.03 16.99 10.47
CA PHE A 145 -5.82 17.62 9.96
C PHE A 145 -6.01 18.11 8.52
N ARG A 146 -6.60 17.27 7.65
CA ARG A 146 -6.92 17.60 6.27
C ARG A 146 -7.86 18.82 6.17
N GLN A 147 -8.90 18.89 6.99
CA GLN A 147 -9.81 20.03 7.03
C GLN A 147 -9.11 21.33 7.49
N GLU A 148 -8.25 21.23 8.48
CA GLU A 148 -7.46 22.34 9.01
C GLU A 148 -6.45 22.86 7.98
N THR A 149 -5.72 21.98 7.30
CA THR A 149 -4.73 22.31 6.26
C THR A 149 -5.39 23.05 5.09
N PHE A 150 -6.55 22.60 4.64
CA PHE A 150 -7.23 23.24 3.51
C PHE A 150 -8.13 24.42 3.91
N ARG A 151 -8.37 24.68 5.19
CA ARG A 151 -9.11 25.84 5.74
C ARG A 151 -10.40 26.17 4.97
N GLY A 152 -11.25 25.16 4.78
CA GLY A 152 -12.53 25.33 4.07
C GLY A 152 -12.45 25.34 2.55
N ARG A 153 -11.27 25.19 1.96
CA ARG A 153 -11.13 24.88 0.54
C ARG A 153 -11.53 23.41 0.32
N ASP A 154 -12.16 23.12 -0.82
CA ASP A 154 -12.49 21.75 -1.20
C ASP A 154 -11.23 21.03 -1.74
N PRO A 155 -10.68 20.05 -1.01
CA PRO A 155 -9.47 19.35 -1.44
C PRO A 155 -9.65 18.61 -2.76
N ASP A 156 -10.85 18.11 -3.04
CA ASP A 156 -11.13 17.36 -4.28
C ASP A 156 -11.16 18.29 -5.50
N LYS A 157 -11.60 19.55 -5.33
CA LYS A 157 -11.50 20.57 -6.38
C LYS A 157 -10.05 20.97 -6.62
N ILE A 158 -9.25 21.10 -5.55
CA ILE A 158 -7.82 21.41 -5.65
C ILE A 158 -7.13 20.25 -6.39
N ARG A 159 -7.35 19.01 -5.99
CA ARG A 159 -6.78 17.82 -6.61
C ARG A 159 -7.10 17.70 -8.11
N LYS A 160 -8.31 18.04 -8.52
CA LYS A 160 -8.71 18.04 -9.95
C LYS A 160 -8.00 19.10 -10.77
N ARG A 161 -7.55 20.18 -10.14
CA ARG A 161 -6.89 21.33 -10.81
C ARG A 161 -5.42 21.08 -11.12
N TYR A 162 -4.73 20.31 -10.29
CA TYR A 162 -3.32 20.02 -10.41
C TYR A 162 -3.07 18.64 -11.01
N LYS A 163 -2.01 18.52 -11.81
CA LYS A 163 -1.59 17.19 -12.31
C LYS A 163 -1.10 16.35 -11.13
N ARG A 164 -1.57 15.13 -11.06
CA ARG A 164 -1.01 14.14 -10.11
C ARG A 164 0.43 13.81 -10.49
N ILE A 165 1.23 13.44 -9.50
CA ILE A 165 2.50 12.76 -9.72
C ILE A 165 2.14 11.40 -10.32
N LYS A 166 2.42 11.23 -11.60
CA LYS A 166 2.12 10.00 -12.35
C LYS A 166 3.35 9.14 -12.43
N SER A 167 3.14 7.84 -12.33
CA SER A 167 4.14 6.86 -12.74
C SER A 167 4.10 6.69 -14.26
N GLU A 168 5.26 6.53 -14.88
CA GLU A 168 5.36 6.04 -16.26
C GLU A 168 4.99 4.55 -16.35
N ASN A 169 5.13 3.85 -15.24
CA ASN A 169 4.72 2.46 -15.10
C ASN A 169 3.23 2.37 -14.79
N THR A 170 2.49 1.61 -15.59
CA THR A 170 1.04 1.39 -15.41
C THR A 170 0.69 0.47 -14.25
N ASP A 171 1.67 -0.29 -13.75
CA ASP A 171 1.53 -1.12 -12.57
C ASP A 171 1.97 -0.35 -11.32
N HIS A 172 1.01 0.24 -10.62
CA HIS A 172 1.20 0.99 -9.37
C HIS A 172 1.19 0.09 -8.13
N SER A 173 1.35 -1.22 -8.28
CA SER A 173 1.42 -2.15 -7.16
C SER A 173 2.84 -2.22 -6.58
N ILE A 174 2.94 -2.43 -5.28
CA ILE A 174 4.15 -2.88 -4.62
C ILE A 174 3.98 -4.38 -4.38
N SER A 175 4.92 -5.16 -4.90
CA SER A 175 4.87 -6.61 -4.73
C SER A 175 5.17 -6.99 -3.27
N LEU A 176 4.76 -8.19 -2.86
CA LEU A 176 5.12 -8.73 -1.54
C LEU A 176 6.65 -8.81 -1.39
N GLN A 177 7.37 -9.03 -2.49
CA GLN A 177 8.83 -9.05 -2.52
C GLN A 177 9.41 -7.65 -2.29
N ASP A 178 8.87 -6.60 -2.91
CA ASP A 178 9.30 -5.21 -2.64
C ASP A 178 9.05 -4.83 -1.18
N GLU A 179 7.96 -5.31 -0.58
CA GLU A 179 7.69 -5.10 0.86
C GLU A 179 8.71 -5.80 1.75
N LYS A 180 9.07 -7.05 1.46
CA LYS A 180 10.09 -7.80 2.20
C LYS A 180 11.45 -7.11 2.15
N ILE A 181 11.93 -6.81 0.94
CA ILE A 181 13.21 -6.14 0.70
C ILE A 181 13.20 -4.75 1.35
N GLY A 182 12.10 -4.01 1.15
CA GLY A 182 11.95 -2.67 1.69
C GLY A 182 11.99 -2.64 3.22
N LEU A 183 11.35 -3.59 3.90
CA LEU A 183 11.41 -3.66 5.37
C LEU A 183 12.82 -4.01 5.87
N ALA A 184 13.52 -4.91 5.18
CA ALA A 184 14.91 -5.24 5.50
C ALA A 184 15.82 -4.02 5.38
N ALA A 185 15.74 -3.27 4.27
CA ALA A 185 16.48 -2.02 4.06
C ALA A 185 16.13 -0.96 5.11
N ALA A 186 14.83 -0.78 5.35
CA ALA A 186 14.34 0.19 6.34
C ALA A 186 14.86 -0.13 7.76
N SER A 187 14.90 -1.40 8.17
CA SER A 187 15.41 -1.80 9.48
C SER A 187 16.88 -1.42 9.68
N ARG A 188 17.68 -1.54 8.61
CA ARG A 188 19.09 -1.16 8.64
C ARG A 188 19.30 0.34 8.72
N ILE A 189 18.49 1.12 8.00
CA ILE A 189 18.50 2.59 8.12
C ILE A 189 18.06 2.99 9.53
N ALA A 190 17.01 2.37 10.06
CA ALA A 190 16.49 2.65 11.41
C ALA A 190 17.50 2.35 12.52
N ALA A 191 18.43 1.40 12.32
CA ALA A 191 19.49 1.06 13.26
C ALA A 191 20.44 2.24 13.57
N SER A 192 20.51 3.26 12.69
CA SER A 192 21.25 4.50 12.97
C SER A 192 20.57 5.39 14.03
N GLY A 193 19.35 5.06 14.42
CA GLY A 193 18.55 5.70 15.47
C GLY A 193 17.40 6.54 14.94
N LEU A 194 16.20 6.28 15.47
CA LEU A 194 14.99 7.03 15.16
C LEU A 194 14.65 8.06 16.24
N VAL A 195 14.05 9.16 15.84
CA VAL A 195 13.45 10.11 16.77
C VAL A 195 12.18 9.50 17.36
N ALA A 196 12.15 9.34 18.69
CA ALA A 196 11.04 8.70 19.40
C ALA A 196 9.87 9.65 19.72
N ASN A 197 9.91 10.92 19.27
CA ASN A 197 8.86 11.89 19.54
C ASN A 197 7.61 11.57 18.72
N GLN A 198 6.59 11.02 19.37
CA GLN A 198 5.34 10.59 18.75
C GLN A 198 4.57 11.73 18.08
N SER A 199 4.64 12.96 18.61
CA SER A 199 3.96 14.11 18.00
C SER A 199 4.62 14.52 16.69
N GLN A 200 5.94 14.51 16.62
CA GLN A 200 6.68 14.80 15.39
C GLN A 200 6.48 13.69 14.35
N LEU A 201 6.55 12.43 14.79
CA LEU A 201 6.33 11.27 13.91
C LEU A 201 4.91 11.28 13.33
N LYS A 202 3.90 11.56 14.15
CA LYS A 202 2.53 11.71 13.72
C LYS A 202 2.37 12.85 12.72
N TYR A 203 2.97 14.01 13.00
CA TYR A 203 2.85 15.19 12.16
C TYR A 203 3.43 14.96 10.76
N ILE A 204 4.64 14.41 10.64
CA ILE A 204 5.25 14.13 9.33
C ILE A 204 4.41 13.12 8.53
N ASN A 205 3.80 12.13 9.21
CA ASN A 205 2.91 11.16 8.57
C ASN A 205 1.60 11.79 8.10
N LEU A 206 1.04 12.74 8.84
CA LEU A 206 -0.16 13.47 8.41
C LEU A 206 0.13 14.32 7.16
N VAL A 207 1.23 15.09 7.15
CA VAL A 207 1.66 15.87 5.97
C VAL A 207 1.92 14.96 4.77
N GLY A 208 2.69 13.89 4.96
CA GLY A 208 3.01 12.95 3.90
C GLY A 208 1.78 12.29 3.27
N ASN A 209 0.77 11.93 4.07
CA ASN A 209 -0.47 11.37 3.55
C ASN A 209 -1.32 12.39 2.78
N ILE A 210 -1.27 13.70 3.13
CA ILE A 210 -1.89 14.76 2.30
C ILE A 210 -1.22 14.83 0.92
N VAL A 211 0.11 14.72 0.86
CA VAL A 211 0.86 14.70 -0.40
C VAL A 211 0.50 13.45 -1.21
N LEU A 212 0.46 12.29 -0.55
CA LEU A 212 0.17 10.99 -1.16
C LEU A 212 -1.19 10.95 -1.88
N GLU A 213 -2.23 11.61 -1.35
CA GLU A 213 -3.55 11.71 -2.00
C GLU A 213 -3.48 12.28 -3.43
N ASN A 214 -2.38 12.96 -3.80
CA ASN A 214 -2.17 13.56 -5.12
C ASN A 214 -1.24 12.75 -6.04
N THR A 215 -1.01 11.48 -5.72
CA THR A 215 -0.22 10.53 -6.52
C THR A 215 -1.08 9.41 -7.09
N ASP A 216 -0.54 8.63 -8.03
CA ASP A 216 -1.21 7.44 -8.55
C ASP A 216 -1.17 6.26 -7.56
N MET A 217 -0.31 6.34 -6.53
CA MET A 217 -0.20 5.36 -5.43
C MET A 217 -0.94 5.82 -4.15
N TYR A 218 -1.98 6.65 -4.29
CA TYR A 218 -2.76 7.20 -3.17
C TYR A 218 -3.39 6.13 -2.26
N ASP A 219 -3.50 4.91 -2.71
CA ASP A 219 -4.08 3.76 -2.01
C ASP A 219 -3.04 2.91 -1.26
N TYR A 220 -1.75 3.16 -1.47
CA TYR A 220 -0.69 2.46 -0.78
C TYR A 220 -0.31 3.16 0.54
N PRO A 221 -0.04 2.42 1.64
CA PRO A 221 0.27 3.02 2.93
C PRO A 221 1.74 3.41 3.02
N PHE A 222 2.07 4.65 2.67
CA PHE A 222 3.39 5.20 2.95
C PHE A 222 3.56 5.47 4.44
N LYS A 223 4.80 5.32 4.93
CA LYS A 223 5.19 5.63 6.30
C LYS A 223 6.43 6.51 6.34
N PHE A 224 6.40 7.51 7.19
CA PHE A 224 7.44 8.52 7.28
C PHE A 224 8.09 8.47 8.67
N TYR A 225 9.42 8.43 8.70
CA TYR A 225 10.23 8.32 9.90
C TYR A 225 11.25 9.44 9.98
N ILE A 226 11.71 9.78 11.18
CA ILE A 226 12.71 10.81 11.42
C ILE A 226 13.95 10.15 11.99
N LEU A 227 15.08 10.28 11.28
CA LEU A 227 16.40 9.78 11.73
C LEU A 227 17.08 10.79 12.61
N LYS A 228 17.80 10.32 13.62
CA LYS A 228 18.71 11.13 14.47
C LYS A 228 20.03 11.35 13.74
N ASP A 229 20.02 12.15 12.69
CA ASP A 229 21.22 12.52 11.95
C ASP A 229 21.19 14.02 11.70
N SER A 230 22.27 14.72 12.08
CA SER A 230 22.39 16.17 11.87
C SER A 230 22.72 16.56 10.42
N ARG A 231 23.09 15.62 9.56
CA ARG A 231 23.32 15.86 8.13
C ARG A 231 21.98 15.95 7.40
N PRO A 232 21.73 17.00 6.63
CA PRO A 232 20.48 17.14 5.86
C PRO A 232 20.38 16.05 4.79
N SER A 233 19.39 15.17 4.91
CA SER A 233 19.12 14.12 3.92
C SER A 233 17.71 13.55 4.04
N ALA A 234 17.24 12.89 2.97
CA ALA A 234 16.04 12.06 2.97
C ALA A 234 16.30 10.78 2.16
N TYR A 235 15.54 9.74 2.43
CA TYR A 235 15.70 8.42 1.80
C TYR A 235 14.34 7.81 1.53
N ALA A 236 14.09 7.40 0.28
CA ALA A 236 12.90 6.67 -0.12
C ALA A 236 13.23 5.18 -0.30
N ILE A 237 12.49 4.33 0.37
CA ILE A 237 12.60 2.88 0.26
C ILE A 237 11.50 2.35 -0.68
N PRO A 238 11.76 1.33 -1.51
CA PRO A 238 10.82 0.84 -2.52
C PRO A 238 9.43 0.44 -1.99
N ASN A 239 9.33 0.09 -0.73
CA ASN A 239 8.06 -0.28 -0.07
C ASN A 239 7.28 0.91 0.52
N GLY A 240 7.60 2.15 0.13
CA GLY A 240 6.88 3.35 0.60
C GLY A 240 7.28 3.85 1.98
N MET A 241 8.37 3.34 2.57
CA MET A 241 8.96 3.92 3.77
C MET A 241 9.89 5.05 3.40
N ILE A 242 9.71 6.22 4.02
CA ILE A 242 10.49 7.43 3.77
C ILE A 242 11.11 7.88 5.08
N PHE A 243 12.41 8.11 5.07
CA PHE A 243 13.18 8.61 6.19
C PHE A 243 13.66 10.02 5.91
N VAL A 244 13.47 10.92 6.88
CA VAL A 244 13.94 12.32 6.83
C VAL A 244 14.84 12.54 8.05
N THR A 245 16.00 13.12 7.87
CA THR A 245 16.92 13.37 8.97
C THR A 245 16.49 14.58 9.82
N SER A 246 16.80 14.58 11.11
CA SER A 246 16.57 15.73 11.99
C SER A 246 17.28 16.99 11.46
N GLY A 247 18.50 16.83 10.90
CA GLY A 247 19.23 17.95 10.31
C GLY A 247 18.55 18.56 9.09
N LEU A 248 17.83 17.77 8.27
CA LEU A 248 17.02 18.33 7.20
C LEU A 248 15.80 19.07 7.74
N LEU A 249 15.11 18.50 8.74
CA LEU A 249 13.93 19.16 9.34
C LEU A 249 14.27 20.48 10.02
N GLU A 250 15.47 20.63 10.60
CA GLU A 250 15.95 21.89 11.21
C GLU A 250 16.15 23.01 10.20
N LEU A 251 16.35 22.70 8.90
CA LEU A 251 16.49 23.70 7.83
C LEU A 251 15.16 24.18 7.28
N LEU A 252 14.08 23.42 7.46
CA LEU A 252 12.77 23.75 6.91
C LEU A 252 12.11 24.87 7.72
N GLN A 253 11.51 25.84 7.02
CA GLN A 253 10.87 26.99 7.64
C GLN A 253 9.38 26.79 7.87
N ASP A 254 8.73 25.96 7.04
CA ASP A 254 7.30 25.74 7.10
C ASP A 254 6.87 24.34 6.59
N GLU A 255 5.56 24.08 6.70
CA GLU A 255 4.92 22.82 6.26
C GLU A 255 5.01 22.64 4.74
N ALA A 256 5.02 23.71 3.96
CA ALA A 256 5.06 23.61 2.50
C ALA A 256 6.44 23.11 2.03
N GLU A 257 7.51 23.55 2.66
CA GLU A 257 8.85 23.03 2.39
C GLU A 257 8.96 21.53 2.74
N LEU A 258 8.42 21.13 3.88
CA LEU A 258 8.33 19.72 4.25
C LEU A 258 7.53 18.93 3.20
N ALA A 259 6.37 19.44 2.79
CA ALA A 259 5.53 18.76 1.78
C ALA A 259 6.26 18.61 0.44
N VAL A 260 7.09 19.56 0.03
CA VAL A 260 7.91 19.47 -1.20
C VAL A 260 8.96 18.36 -1.08
N ILE A 261 9.68 18.28 0.04
CA ILE A 261 10.65 17.21 0.29
C ILE A 261 9.95 15.85 0.25
N LEU A 262 8.83 15.71 0.97
CA LEU A 262 8.09 14.45 0.98
C LEU A 262 7.53 14.09 -0.40
N ALA A 263 7.09 15.07 -1.21
CA ALA A 263 6.64 14.83 -2.58
C ALA A 263 7.79 14.33 -3.48
N HIS A 264 9.00 14.85 -3.28
CA HIS A 264 10.18 14.38 -3.98
C HIS A 264 10.48 12.91 -3.66
N GLU A 265 10.53 12.54 -2.37
CA GLU A 265 10.79 11.18 -1.93
C GLU A 265 9.66 10.21 -2.35
N ILE A 266 8.40 10.63 -2.23
CA ILE A 266 7.25 9.85 -2.73
C ILE A 266 7.40 9.57 -4.23
N SER A 267 7.89 10.55 -5.01
CA SER A 267 8.06 10.37 -6.46
C SER A 267 9.07 9.28 -6.81
N HIS A 268 10.12 9.08 -6.00
CA HIS A 268 11.07 7.98 -6.17
C HIS A 268 10.41 6.60 -6.03
N VAL A 269 9.49 6.46 -5.08
CA VAL A 269 8.73 5.21 -4.89
C VAL A 269 7.71 5.01 -6.02
N VAL A 270 6.95 6.06 -6.36
CA VAL A 270 5.93 6.01 -7.43
C VAL A 270 6.55 5.63 -8.77
N GLN A 271 7.76 6.09 -9.05
CA GLN A 271 8.51 5.77 -10.27
C GLN A 271 9.37 4.50 -10.16
N LYS A 272 9.33 3.81 -9.01
CA LYS A 272 10.05 2.55 -8.75
C LYS A 272 11.58 2.62 -8.91
N HIS A 273 12.19 3.79 -8.74
CA HIS A 273 13.64 3.97 -8.93
C HIS A 273 14.47 3.00 -8.06
N GLY A 274 14.09 2.81 -6.80
CA GLY A 274 14.78 1.88 -5.90
C GLY A 274 14.63 0.42 -6.30
N ALA A 275 13.43 0.00 -6.73
CA ALA A 275 13.16 -1.36 -7.17
C ALA A 275 13.93 -1.70 -8.47
N GLU A 276 13.98 -0.76 -9.41
CA GLU A 276 14.77 -0.91 -10.65
C GLU A 276 16.26 -1.05 -10.38
N GLU A 277 16.81 -0.28 -9.44
CA GLU A 277 18.22 -0.39 -9.05
C GLU A 277 18.54 -1.74 -8.41
N ILE A 278 17.66 -2.25 -7.53
CA ILE A 278 17.80 -3.58 -6.93
C ILE A 278 17.75 -4.67 -8.01
N ALA A 279 16.75 -4.60 -8.91
CA ALA A 279 16.64 -5.56 -10.02
C ALA A 279 17.86 -5.56 -10.93
N LYS A 280 18.40 -4.37 -11.27
CA LYS A 280 19.62 -4.23 -12.04
C LYS A 280 20.82 -4.87 -11.35
N ARG A 281 20.98 -4.67 -10.03
CA ARG A 281 22.07 -5.28 -9.25
C ARG A 281 21.95 -6.79 -9.17
N LYS A 282 20.75 -7.34 -8.99
CA LYS A 282 20.52 -8.80 -9.07
C LYS A 282 20.97 -9.37 -10.39
N THR A 283 20.62 -8.70 -11.51
CA THR A 283 21.06 -9.14 -12.85
C THR A 283 22.59 -9.11 -12.99
N MET A 284 23.25 -8.09 -12.46
CA MET A 284 24.72 -8.00 -12.48
C MET A 284 25.36 -9.11 -11.64
N ILE A 285 24.82 -9.41 -10.46
CA ILE A 285 25.32 -10.49 -9.58
C ILE A 285 25.21 -11.85 -10.27
N VAL A 286 24.05 -12.13 -10.90
CA VAL A 286 23.84 -13.37 -11.67
C VAL A 286 24.81 -13.47 -12.86
N ALA A 287 25.14 -12.35 -13.51
CA ALA A 287 26.03 -12.31 -14.65
C ALA A 287 27.52 -12.46 -14.27
N ASP A 288 27.90 -12.08 -13.05
CA ASP A 288 29.31 -12.02 -12.58
C ASP A 288 29.83 -13.33 -11.95
N GLU A 289 29.17 -14.48 -12.24
CA GLU A 289 29.58 -15.84 -11.79
C GLU A 289 29.73 -16.01 -10.25
N GLY A 290 29.43 -15.00 -9.42
CA GLY A 290 29.49 -15.07 -7.96
C GLY A 290 28.55 -16.09 -7.32
N PHE A 291 27.78 -16.81 -8.14
CA PHE A 291 26.79 -17.81 -7.73
C PHE A 291 27.36 -19.21 -7.51
N ASN A 292 28.62 -19.45 -7.87
CA ASN A 292 29.22 -20.80 -7.79
C ASN A 292 29.64 -21.23 -6.37
N GLU A 293 29.51 -20.32 -5.38
CA GLU A 293 29.89 -20.62 -3.97
C GLU A 293 28.68 -20.91 -3.06
N LEU A 294 27.43 -20.86 -3.57
CA LEU A 294 26.27 -21.29 -2.82
C LEU A 294 26.21 -22.81 -2.81
N ASP A 295 26.53 -23.41 -1.66
CA ASP A 295 26.53 -24.85 -1.43
C ASP A 295 25.19 -25.48 -1.88
N GLN A 296 25.30 -26.58 -2.64
CA GLN A 296 24.22 -27.33 -3.28
C GLN A 296 23.33 -28.13 -2.30
N GLU A 297 23.04 -27.65 -1.11
CA GLU A 297 22.10 -28.29 -0.20
C GLU A 297 20.69 -27.78 -0.45
N ILE A 298 19.90 -28.58 -1.19
CA ILE A 298 18.42 -28.55 -1.36
C ILE A 298 17.82 -27.14 -1.21
N VAL A 299 18.11 -26.26 -2.15
CA VAL A 299 17.64 -24.89 -2.17
C VAL A 299 16.44 -24.85 -3.11
N THR A 300 15.26 -24.44 -2.61
CA THR A 300 14.11 -24.18 -3.47
C THR A 300 14.34 -22.90 -4.28
N GLU A 301 13.66 -22.75 -5.43
CA GLU A 301 13.75 -21.52 -6.24
C GLU A 301 13.47 -20.25 -5.42
N ASP A 302 12.53 -20.33 -4.47
CA ASP A 302 12.20 -19.22 -3.57
C ASP A 302 13.37 -18.84 -2.64
N THR A 303 14.14 -19.82 -2.17
CA THR A 303 15.30 -19.56 -1.29
C THR A 303 16.44 -18.88 -2.04
N ILE A 304 16.69 -19.28 -3.31
CA ILE A 304 17.68 -18.63 -4.18
C ILE A 304 17.27 -17.18 -4.46
N ALA A 305 15.99 -16.94 -4.73
CA ALA A 305 15.49 -15.58 -4.97
C ALA A 305 15.67 -14.69 -3.73
N ASP A 306 15.35 -15.19 -2.54
CA ASP A 306 15.53 -14.47 -1.27
C ASP A 306 17.01 -14.12 -1.02
N GLU A 307 17.95 -15.02 -1.29
CA GLU A 307 19.39 -14.78 -1.12
C GLU A 307 19.93 -13.77 -2.12
N LEU A 308 19.50 -13.83 -3.38
CA LEU A 308 19.83 -12.83 -4.40
C LEU A 308 19.34 -11.44 -4.01
N ASP A 309 18.14 -11.35 -3.44
CA ASP A 309 17.59 -10.09 -2.96
C ASP A 309 18.40 -9.51 -1.81
N LEU A 310 18.85 -10.37 -0.88
CA LEU A 310 19.72 -9.95 0.23
C LEU A 310 21.07 -9.41 -0.25
N ILE A 311 21.71 -10.09 -1.20
CA ILE A 311 23.00 -9.65 -1.77
C ILE A 311 22.82 -8.33 -2.53
N ALA A 312 21.79 -8.23 -3.38
CA ALA A 312 21.51 -7.04 -4.17
C ALA A 312 21.21 -5.82 -3.26
N LEU A 313 20.47 -6.04 -2.16
CA LEU A 313 20.18 -5.03 -1.18
C LEU A 313 21.44 -4.54 -0.46
N ASN A 314 22.33 -5.42 -0.05
CA ASN A 314 23.62 -5.07 0.56
C ASN A 314 24.48 -4.23 -0.40
N CYS A 315 24.54 -4.60 -1.68
CA CYS A 315 25.23 -3.82 -2.70
C CYS A 315 24.60 -2.44 -2.90
N TYR A 316 23.27 -2.35 -2.92
CA TYR A 316 22.53 -1.10 -3.04
C TYR A 316 22.88 -0.12 -1.91
N GLU A 317 22.79 -0.58 -0.65
CA GLU A 317 23.11 0.24 0.51
C GLU A 317 24.58 0.71 0.56
N THR A 318 25.52 -0.15 0.13
CA THR A 318 26.93 0.21 0.07
C THR A 318 27.18 1.31 -0.97
N ALA A 319 26.40 1.34 -2.05
CA ALA A 319 26.50 2.37 -3.08
C ALA A 319 25.86 3.70 -2.67
N THR A 320 24.73 3.66 -1.91
CA THR A 320 24.03 4.87 -1.45
C THR A 320 24.72 5.58 -0.29
N LYS A 321 25.63 4.91 0.43
CA LYS A 321 26.45 5.50 1.52
C LYS A 321 27.69 6.24 1.03
N ARG A 322 28.00 6.26 -0.25
CA ARG A 322 29.09 7.02 -0.89
C ARG A 322 28.62 8.34 -1.46
#